data_23c8086e29eef0c4b51370607766b1ed
#
_entry.id   23c8086e29eef0c4b51370607766b1ed
#
_cell.length_a   1.000
_cell.length_b   1.000
_cell.length_c   1.000
_cell.angle_alpha   90.00
_cell.angle_beta   90.00
_cell.angle_gamma   90.00
#
_symmetry.space_group_name_H-M   'P 1'
#
loop_
_entity.id
_entity.type
_entity.pdbx_description
1 polymer ?
#
loop_
_entity_poly.entity_id
_entity_poly.type
_entity_poly.pdbx_seq_one_letter_code
_entity_poly.pdbx_strand_id
1 'polypeptide(L)'
;MGTSIKRLNEVMRNPKTYSQTKALYSYLWVRADSKSGIAYPPKEQILSEVNLTEKLYNQCLAILKNYDYVRPTIITKKDDKGNSYNINAYDLNVYDASDKAD
;
A
#
# COMPACT_ATOMS: atom_id res chain seq x y z
N MET A 1 -1.08 5.58 15.26
CA MET A 1 -1.59 4.66 14.25
C MET A 1 -1.04 5.02 12.90
N GLY A 2 -0.57 4.00 12.17
CA GLY A 2 0.05 4.23 10.88
C GLY A 2 -0.95 4.61 9.79
N THR A 3 -2.07 3.91 9.72
CA THR A 3 -3.08 4.14 8.69
C THR A 3 -4.43 4.28 9.33
N SER A 4 -5.23 5.21 8.83
CA SER A 4 -6.50 5.50 9.45
C SER A 4 -7.61 4.60 8.90
N ILE A 5 -8.52 4.21 9.77
CA ILE A 5 -9.68 3.42 9.38
C ILE A 5 -10.61 4.24 8.48
N LYS A 6 -10.57 5.56 8.64
CA LYS A 6 -11.29 6.48 7.77
C LYS A 6 -10.85 6.31 6.32
N ARG A 7 -9.53 6.19 6.10
CA ARG A 7 -9.00 5.98 4.77
C ARG A 7 -9.44 4.65 4.18
N LEU A 8 -9.40 3.61 5.00
CA LEU A 8 -9.87 2.30 4.56
C LEU A 8 -11.34 2.38 4.11
N ASN A 9 -12.16 3.06 4.88
CA ASN A 9 -13.56 3.23 4.53
C ASN A 9 -13.76 4.02 3.24
N GLU A 10 -12.94 5.04 3.01
CA GLU A 10 -13.02 5.80 1.77
C GLU A 10 -12.73 4.92 0.56
N VAL A 11 -11.69 4.10 0.65
CA VAL A 11 -11.34 3.19 -0.45
C VAL A 11 -12.48 2.21 -0.69
N MET A 12 -13.02 1.64 0.39
CA MET A 12 -14.07 0.64 0.28
C MET A 12 -15.35 1.22 -0.32
N ARG A 13 -15.63 2.48 -0.06
CA ARG A 13 -16.85 3.14 -0.55
C ARG A 13 -16.70 3.80 -1.91
N ASN A 14 -15.48 3.94 -2.41
CA ASN A 14 -15.25 4.60 -3.68
C ASN A 14 -15.70 3.69 -4.82
N PRO A 15 -16.74 4.06 -5.58
CA PRO A 15 -17.24 3.19 -6.65
C PRO A 15 -16.27 3.04 -7.80
N LYS A 16 -15.24 3.87 -7.87
CA LYS A 16 -14.22 3.79 -8.91
C LYS A 16 -13.05 2.88 -8.53
N THR A 17 -13.03 2.39 -7.30
CA THR A 17 -12.09 1.34 -6.92
C THR A 17 -12.84 0.01 -7.05
N TYR A 18 -12.39 -0.83 -7.97
CA TYR A 18 -13.02 -2.11 -8.22
C TYR A 18 -12.68 -3.11 -7.13
N SER A 19 -13.33 -4.27 -7.13
CA SER A 19 -13.14 -5.24 -6.07
C SER A 19 -11.68 -5.66 -5.91
N GLN A 20 -10.96 -5.85 -7.03
CA GLN A 20 -9.54 -6.20 -6.95
C GLN A 20 -8.70 -5.06 -6.38
N THR A 21 -9.05 -3.80 -6.69
CA THR A 21 -8.38 -2.64 -6.14
C THR A 21 -8.57 -2.56 -4.63
N LYS A 22 -9.81 -2.77 -4.19
CA LYS A 22 -10.12 -2.78 -2.76
C LYS A 22 -9.40 -3.91 -2.05
N ALA A 23 -9.33 -5.09 -2.67
CA ALA A 23 -8.61 -6.22 -2.10
C ALA A 23 -7.13 -5.92 -1.95
N LEU A 24 -6.51 -5.31 -2.95
CA LEU A 24 -5.10 -4.94 -2.87
C LEU A 24 -4.88 -3.92 -1.75
N TYR A 25 -5.72 -2.90 -1.66
CA TYR A 25 -5.55 -1.89 -0.63
C TYR A 25 -5.69 -2.49 0.78
N SER A 26 -6.73 -3.31 1.00
CA SER A 26 -6.93 -3.90 2.32
C SER A 26 -5.80 -4.86 2.69
N TYR A 27 -5.26 -5.58 1.71
CA TYR A 27 -4.11 -6.45 1.92
C TYR A 27 -2.91 -5.64 2.42
N LEU A 28 -2.61 -4.53 1.76
CA LEU A 28 -1.53 -3.65 2.17
C LEU A 28 -1.83 -3.00 3.52
N TRP A 29 -3.07 -2.60 3.74
CA TRP A 29 -3.48 -1.95 4.97
C TRP A 29 -3.22 -2.82 6.19
N VAL A 30 -3.55 -4.11 6.09
CA VAL A 30 -3.35 -5.06 7.18
C VAL A 30 -1.86 -5.24 7.48
N ARG A 31 -1.01 -5.13 6.47
CA ARG A 31 0.42 -5.35 6.60
C ARG A 31 1.22 -4.08 6.87
N ALA A 32 0.57 -2.93 6.84
CA ALA A 32 1.27 -1.68 7.07
C ALA A 32 1.69 -1.56 8.53
N ASP A 33 2.91 -1.05 8.73
CA ASP A 33 3.40 -0.78 10.07
C ASP A 33 2.50 0.24 10.77
N SER A 34 2.18 -0.01 12.03
CA SER A 34 1.25 0.84 12.76
C SER A 34 1.78 2.25 13.00
N LYS A 35 3.08 2.45 12.93
CA LYS A 35 3.67 3.78 13.14
C LYS A 35 3.92 4.51 11.84
N SER A 36 4.51 3.84 10.86
CA SER A 36 4.90 4.49 9.62
C SER A 36 3.81 4.43 8.55
N GLY A 37 2.90 3.47 8.62
CA GLY A 37 1.91 3.26 7.58
C GLY A 37 2.48 2.67 6.31
N ILE A 38 3.67 2.07 6.39
CA ILE A 38 4.35 1.52 5.23
C ILE A 38 4.27 0.00 5.26
N ALA A 39 3.82 -0.58 4.15
CA ALA A 39 3.79 -2.03 3.94
C ALA A 39 4.86 -2.38 2.91
N TYR A 40 5.48 -3.55 3.07
CA TYR A 40 6.51 -3.96 2.11
C TYR A 40 6.51 -5.46 1.82
N PRO A 41 5.34 -6.06 1.58
CA PRO A 41 5.32 -7.45 1.14
C PRO A 41 5.93 -7.58 -0.24
N PRO A 42 6.62 -8.69 -0.53
CA PRO A 42 7.16 -8.91 -1.88
C PRO A 42 6.05 -8.93 -2.92
N LYS A 43 6.32 -8.41 -4.10
CA LYS A 43 5.33 -8.36 -5.18
C LYS A 43 4.76 -9.75 -5.48
N GLU A 44 5.61 -10.75 -5.52
CA GLU A 44 5.19 -12.12 -5.82
C GLU A 44 4.19 -12.63 -4.80
N GLN A 45 4.40 -12.29 -3.53
CA GLN A 45 3.46 -12.65 -2.47
C GLN A 45 2.13 -11.95 -2.64
N ILE A 46 2.16 -10.68 -3.03
CA ILE A 46 0.94 -9.92 -3.28
C ILE A 46 0.14 -10.59 -4.41
N LEU A 47 0.80 -10.88 -5.52
CA LEU A 47 0.12 -11.49 -6.66
C LEU A 47 -0.51 -12.82 -6.29
N SER A 48 0.20 -13.63 -5.49
CA SER A 48 -0.28 -14.94 -5.09
C SER A 48 -1.44 -14.84 -4.10
N GLU A 49 -1.30 -14.01 -3.07
CA GLU A 49 -2.28 -14.00 -1.98
C GLU A 49 -3.53 -13.18 -2.32
N VAL A 50 -3.39 -12.14 -3.11
CA VAL A 50 -4.53 -11.35 -3.58
C VAL A 50 -5.13 -11.96 -4.86
N ASN A 51 -4.42 -12.90 -5.45
CA ASN A 51 -4.85 -13.58 -6.67
C ASN A 51 -4.96 -12.60 -7.83
N LEU A 52 -3.88 -11.87 -8.08
CA LEU A 52 -3.81 -10.92 -9.17
C LEU A 52 -2.81 -11.36 -10.22
N THR A 53 -3.12 -11.07 -11.48
CA THR A 53 -2.11 -11.12 -12.54
C THR A 53 -1.27 -9.86 -12.43
N GLU A 54 -0.10 -9.87 -13.03
CA GLU A 54 0.76 -8.68 -13.03
C GLU A 54 0.05 -7.49 -13.67
N LYS A 55 -0.69 -7.73 -14.73
CA LYS A 55 -1.44 -6.69 -15.41
C LYS A 55 -2.49 -6.05 -14.47
N LEU A 56 -3.26 -6.89 -13.78
CA LEU A 56 -4.26 -6.40 -12.83
C LEU A 56 -3.62 -5.67 -11.66
N TYR A 57 -2.51 -6.19 -11.16
CA TYR A 57 -1.77 -5.53 -10.10
C TYR A 57 -1.38 -4.12 -10.50
N ASN A 58 -0.83 -3.97 -11.72
CA ASN A 58 -0.40 -2.65 -12.20
C ASN A 58 -1.60 -1.71 -12.34
N GLN A 59 -2.72 -2.22 -12.83
CA GLN A 59 -3.94 -1.41 -12.97
C GLN A 59 -4.49 -0.96 -11.63
N CYS A 60 -4.55 -1.88 -10.67
CA CYS A 60 -5.04 -1.57 -9.33
C CYS A 60 -4.14 -0.58 -8.63
N LEU A 61 -2.83 -0.76 -8.75
CA LEU A 61 -1.88 0.15 -8.12
C LEU A 61 -1.98 1.55 -8.73
N ALA A 62 -2.18 1.65 -10.04
CA ALA A 62 -2.36 2.93 -10.70
C ALA A 62 -3.59 3.66 -10.18
N ILE A 63 -4.68 2.95 -9.97
CA ILE A 63 -5.90 3.55 -9.40
C ILE A 63 -5.63 4.08 -8.00
N LEU A 64 -4.98 3.28 -7.16
CA LEU A 64 -4.68 3.71 -5.79
C LEU A 64 -3.75 4.91 -5.76
N LYS A 65 -2.79 4.96 -6.67
CA LYS A 65 -1.89 6.11 -6.79
C LYS A 65 -2.64 7.37 -7.21
N ASN A 66 -3.55 7.23 -8.19
CA ASN A 66 -4.29 8.37 -8.71
C ASN A 66 -5.16 9.04 -7.66
N TYR A 67 -5.64 8.27 -6.70
CA TYR A 67 -6.44 8.82 -5.60
C TYR A 67 -5.61 9.17 -4.37
N ASP A 68 -4.29 9.04 -4.46
CA ASP A 68 -3.37 9.29 -3.34
C ASP A 68 -3.64 8.40 -2.13
N TYR A 69 -4.20 7.22 -2.37
CA TYR A 69 -4.40 6.25 -1.29
C TYR A 69 -3.11 5.50 -0.96
N VAL A 70 -2.25 5.31 -1.96
CA VAL A 70 -0.99 4.60 -1.80
C VAL A 70 0.07 5.32 -2.61
N ARG A 71 1.27 5.46 -2.03
CA ARG A 71 2.43 5.96 -2.76
C ARG A 71 3.51 4.88 -2.75
N PRO A 72 3.85 4.30 -3.90
CA PRO A 72 4.99 3.38 -3.97
C PRO A 72 6.26 4.12 -3.56
N THR A 73 7.07 3.45 -2.76
CA THR A 73 8.32 4.03 -2.27
C THR A 73 9.36 2.92 -2.13
N ILE A 74 10.53 3.29 -1.66
CA ILE A 74 11.62 2.34 -1.45
C ILE A 74 12.12 2.55 -0.03
N ILE A 75 12.29 1.45 0.70
CA ILE A 75 12.92 1.47 2.01
C ILE A 75 14.25 0.75 1.92
N THR A 76 15.20 1.16 2.77
CA THR A 76 16.52 0.55 2.82
C THR A 76 16.63 -0.27 4.09
N LYS A 77 17.07 -1.52 3.94
CA LYS A 77 17.30 -2.44 5.04
C LYS A 77 18.75 -2.88 5.04
N LYS A 78 19.20 -3.41 6.17
CA LYS A 78 20.54 -3.98 6.28
C LYS A 78 20.44 -5.46 6.60
N ASP A 79 21.32 -6.26 5.99
CA ASP A 79 21.38 -7.68 6.30
C ASP A 79 22.27 -7.90 7.53
N ASP A 80 22.48 -9.17 7.88
CA ASP A 80 23.27 -9.55 9.05
C ASP A 80 24.72 -9.11 8.92
N LYS A 81 25.20 -8.92 7.70
CA LYS A 81 26.58 -8.52 7.44
C LYS A 81 26.76 -7.02 7.35
N GLY A 82 25.68 -6.25 7.52
CA GLY A 82 25.71 -4.80 7.44
C GLY A 82 25.59 -4.26 6.04
N ASN A 83 25.32 -5.10 5.06
CA ASN A 83 25.12 -4.65 3.67
C ASN A 83 23.70 -4.06 3.52
N SER A 84 23.61 -2.93 2.86
CA SER A 84 22.33 -2.28 2.59
C SER A 84 21.70 -2.85 1.32
N TYR A 85 20.37 -2.97 1.35
CA TYR A 85 19.60 -3.34 0.17
C TYR A 85 18.28 -2.62 0.19
N ASN A 86 17.72 -2.40 -1.00
CA ASN A 86 16.46 -1.66 -1.15
C ASN A 86 15.29 -2.62 -1.35
N ILE A 87 14.16 -2.27 -0.74
CA ILE A 87 12.92 -3.03 -0.87
C ILE A 87 11.84 -2.09 -1.36
N ASN A 88 11.07 -2.55 -2.35
CA ASN A 88 9.88 -1.83 -2.78
C ASN A 88 8.85 -1.83 -1.65
N ALA A 89 8.26 -0.69 -1.40
CA ALA A 89 7.32 -0.52 -0.30
C ALA A 89 6.14 0.33 -0.76
N TYR A 90 5.11 0.35 0.08
CA TYR A 90 3.86 1.05 -0.22
C TYR A 90 3.50 1.91 0.98
N ASP A 91 3.49 3.22 0.78
CA ASP A 91 3.18 4.16 1.84
C ASP A 91 1.69 4.49 1.79
N LEU A 92 0.97 4.07 2.83
CA LEU A 92 -0.46 4.28 2.94
C LEU A 92 -0.80 5.53 3.75
N ASN A 93 0.20 6.23 4.28
CA ASN A 93 0.00 7.43 5.09
C ASN A 93 0.04 8.73 4.30
N VAL A 94 0.25 8.65 3.00
CA VAL A 94 0.37 9.84 2.16
C VAL A 94 -0.81 10.78 2.35
N TYR A 95 -2.00 10.21 2.37
CA TYR A 95 -3.21 10.99 2.49
C TYR A 95 -3.49 11.42 3.93
N ASP A 96 -3.14 10.57 4.90
CA ASP A 96 -3.34 10.92 6.31
C ASP A 96 -2.57 12.18 6.69
N ALA A 97 -1.40 12.38 6.10
CA ALA A 97 -0.64 13.60 6.32
C ALA A 97 -1.40 14.84 5.85
N SER A 98 -2.12 14.72 4.74
CA SER A 98 -2.96 15.81 4.23
C SER A 98 -4.14 16.08 5.15
N ASP A 99 -4.74 15.04 5.68
CA ASP A 99 -5.86 15.18 6.62
C ASP A 99 -5.44 15.95 7.87
N LYS A 100 -4.23 15.71 8.33
CA LYS A 100 -3.74 16.37 9.54
C LYS A 100 -3.47 17.85 9.34
N ALA A 101 -3.27 18.27 8.11
CA ALA A 101 -3.04 19.67 7.80
C ALA A 101 -4.31 20.51 7.93
N ASP A 102 -5.43 19.85 7.91
CA ASP A 102 -6.72 20.52 8.07
C ASP A 102 -7.01 20.75 9.55
#